data_6fb97720db826a2027ef492dbe0601a7
#
_entry.id   6fb97720db826a2027ef492dbe0601a7
#
_cell.length_a   1.000
_cell.length_b   1.000
_cell.length_c   1.000
_cell.angle_alpha   90.00
_cell.angle_beta   90.00
_cell.angle_gamma   90.00
#
_symmetry.space_group_name_H-M   'P 1'
#
loop_
_entity.id
_entity.type
_entity.pdbx_description
1 polymer ?
#
loop_
_entity_poly.entity_id
_entity_poly.type
_entity_poly.pdbx_seq_one_letter_code
_entity_poly.pdbx_strand_id
1 'polypeptide(L)'
;IAMIYDFITNMYFTGMTLGVMIHLSRAKEPEVFRGFWLFFCISKYLKEEIYMEYEISNRLSGVHGSMIRELFKLGASKDIISFGGGNPSAETFPCKEIEEIAAKGLGENPVSLLQYGLSEGYTPLRDTMKKYLEKKEGFDFENNELFIVSGGQQCADLTTKALVNEGDVVLTEEPAFVGCLNTFRSYGAKLVGIPMEQDGMNINALEEALKANPDAKLLYTIPSFQNPTGITTSLEKRKKVYELCCKYDIAILEDNPYGELRFAGENVPTIKSMDTEGRVIYAGSFSKVMAPAFRLGFLVFNKSLTGPLTVAKQCTDVHSTVLFQYICNEYINNYDFDKHLEDSRKVYEHKCNLMMECMKKEFHPSV
;
A
#
# COMPACT_ATOMS: atom_id res chain seq x y z
N ILE A 1 1.24 -31.70 46.88
CA ILE A 1 1.69 -31.10 45.59
C ILE A 1 0.57 -31.23 44.56
N ALA A 2 -0.04 -32.41 44.34
CA ALA A 2 -1.14 -32.62 43.39
C ALA A 2 -2.39 -31.76 43.70
N MET A 3 -2.81 -31.65 44.94
CA MET A 3 -3.93 -30.77 45.36
C MET A 3 -3.65 -29.27 45.14
N ILE A 4 -2.39 -28.84 45.25
CA ILE A 4 -1.98 -27.46 44.98
C ILE A 4 -2.02 -27.19 43.48
N TYR A 5 -1.63 -28.14 42.65
CA TYR A 5 -1.64 -28.05 41.19
C TYR A 5 -3.10 -27.93 40.69
N ASP A 6 -4.02 -28.75 41.15
CA ASP A 6 -5.44 -28.68 40.81
C ASP A 6 -6.11 -27.37 41.26
N PHE A 7 -5.75 -26.86 42.43
CA PHE A 7 -6.24 -25.58 42.92
C PHE A 7 -5.79 -24.39 42.09
N ILE A 8 -4.51 -24.40 41.67
CA ILE A 8 -3.92 -23.33 40.86
C ILE A 8 -4.43 -23.37 39.41
N THR A 9 -4.59 -24.57 38.84
CA THR A 9 -5.16 -24.74 37.50
C THR A 9 -6.61 -24.25 37.46
N ASN A 10 -7.40 -24.53 38.47
CA ASN A 10 -8.78 -24.02 38.59
C ASN A 10 -8.85 -22.50 38.82
N MET A 11 -7.91 -21.88 39.53
CA MET A 11 -7.84 -20.42 39.66
C MET A 11 -7.53 -19.72 38.31
N TYR A 12 -6.70 -20.32 37.46
CA TYR A 12 -6.41 -19.77 36.12
C TYR A 12 -7.62 -19.84 35.17
N PHE A 13 -8.41 -20.91 35.25
CA PHE A 13 -9.60 -21.09 34.40
C PHE A 13 -10.81 -20.24 34.84
N THR A 14 -10.88 -19.79 36.08
CA THR A 14 -12.04 -19.07 36.64
C THR A 14 -11.87 -17.55 36.71
N GLY A 15 -10.74 -16.97 36.25
CA GLY A 15 -10.54 -15.51 36.20
C GLY A 15 -10.49 -14.81 37.55
N MET A 16 -10.17 -15.54 38.62
CA MET A 16 -10.06 -14.96 39.96
C MET A 16 -8.79 -14.13 40.12
N THR A 17 -8.97 -12.82 40.04
CA THR A 17 -7.94 -11.78 40.07
C THR A 17 -7.61 -11.29 41.48
N LEU A 18 -6.71 -10.36 41.57
CA LEU A 18 -6.11 -9.57 42.66
C LEU A 18 -6.83 -9.57 44.05
N GLY A 19 -8.17 -9.70 44.08
CA GLY A 19 -8.98 -9.70 45.32
C GLY A 19 -8.67 -10.87 46.26
N VAL A 20 -8.35 -12.05 45.72
CA VAL A 20 -7.98 -13.24 46.50
C VAL A 20 -6.58 -13.10 47.11
N MET A 21 -5.66 -12.43 46.42
CA MET A 21 -4.31 -12.16 46.94
C MET A 21 -4.35 -11.19 48.15
N ILE A 22 -5.23 -10.19 48.11
CA ILE A 22 -5.38 -9.24 49.22
C ILE A 22 -6.01 -9.91 50.49
N HIS A 23 -6.88 -10.89 50.26
CA HIS A 23 -7.47 -11.63 51.39
C HIS A 23 -6.49 -12.62 52.05
N LEU A 24 -5.61 -13.27 51.25
CA LEU A 24 -4.57 -14.16 51.74
C LEU A 24 -3.42 -13.41 52.47
N SER A 25 -3.19 -12.14 52.09
CA SER A 25 -2.19 -11.30 52.79
C SER A 25 -2.53 -10.95 54.23
N ARG A 26 -3.78 -11.21 54.67
CA ARG A 26 -4.24 -11.00 56.04
C ARG A 26 -4.16 -12.26 56.92
N ALA A 27 -3.79 -13.41 56.35
CA ALA A 27 -3.59 -14.64 57.09
C ALA A 27 -2.23 -14.61 57.80
N LYS A 28 -2.23 -14.82 59.14
CA LYS A 28 -1.04 -14.73 59.99
C LYS A 28 -0.15 -15.99 59.97
N GLU A 29 -0.02 -16.70 58.84
CA GLU A 29 0.83 -17.90 58.77
C GLU A 29 2.03 -17.67 57.82
N PRO A 30 3.23 -17.54 58.37
CA PRO A 30 4.46 -17.19 57.60
C PRO A 30 4.90 -18.25 56.54
N GLU A 31 4.56 -19.52 56.76
CA GLU A 31 4.97 -20.62 55.90
C GLU A 31 4.19 -20.66 54.57
N VAL A 32 2.91 -20.33 54.63
CA VAL A 32 2.04 -20.24 53.44
C VAL A 32 2.54 -19.09 52.51
N PHE A 33 2.99 -17.99 53.15
CA PHE A 33 3.48 -16.83 52.43
C PHE A 33 4.84 -17.10 51.71
N ARG A 34 5.72 -17.88 52.34
CA ARG A 34 7.01 -18.31 51.70
C ARG A 34 6.78 -19.25 50.54
N GLY A 35 5.84 -20.21 50.66
CA GLY A 35 5.46 -21.10 49.55
C GLY A 35 4.89 -20.36 48.36
N PHE A 36 4.02 -19.36 48.63
CA PHE A 36 3.41 -18.55 47.57
C PHE A 36 4.41 -17.62 46.87
N TRP A 37 5.35 -17.03 47.61
CA TRP A 37 6.40 -16.17 47.04
C TRP A 37 7.41 -16.97 46.23
N LEU A 38 7.77 -18.14 46.70
CA LEU A 38 8.66 -19.05 45.95
C LEU A 38 7.97 -19.51 44.65
N PHE A 39 6.66 -19.80 44.71
CA PHE A 39 5.88 -20.18 43.54
C PHE A 39 5.72 -19.03 42.53
N PHE A 40 5.53 -17.81 43.03
CA PHE A 40 5.44 -16.62 42.17
C PHE A 40 6.77 -16.31 41.46
N CYS A 41 7.89 -16.46 42.18
CA CYS A 41 9.23 -16.34 41.59
C CYS A 41 9.50 -17.46 40.59
N ILE A 42 9.18 -18.72 40.92
CA ILE A 42 9.33 -19.86 40.02
C ILE A 42 8.42 -19.71 38.78
N SER A 43 7.18 -19.26 38.96
CA SER A 43 6.24 -19.00 37.86
C SER A 43 6.71 -17.87 36.95
N LYS A 44 7.37 -16.84 37.50
CA LYS A 44 7.96 -15.77 36.70
C LYS A 44 9.17 -16.26 35.91
N TYR A 45 10.04 -17.08 36.54
CA TYR A 45 11.19 -17.72 35.88
C TYR A 45 10.73 -18.76 34.83
N LEU A 46 9.72 -19.58 35.14
CA LEU A 46 9.16 -20.55 34.19
C LEU A 46 8.39 -19.88 33.02
N LYS A 47 7.85 -18.67 33.22
CA LYS A 47 7.25 -17.91 32.11
C LYS A 47 8.27 -17.40 31.10
N GLU A 48 9.47 -17.08 31.54
CA GLU A 48 10.56 -16.67 30.64
C GLU A 48 11.10 -17.85 29.81
N GLU A 49 10.96 -19.11 30.29
CA GLU A 49 11.44 -20.31 29.58
C GLU A 49 10.37 -21.01 28.70
N ILE A 50 9.08 -20.62 28.78
CA ILE A 50 7.99 -21.32 28.05
C ILE A 50 7.68 -20.68 26.71
N TYR A 51 8.09 -19.46 26.42
CA TYR A 51 7.86 -18.84 25.13
C TYR A 51 8.99 -19.18 24.14
N MET A 52 8.59 -19.88 23.07
CA MET A 52 9.50 -20.10 21.95
C MET A 52 9.91 -18.75 21.36
N GLU A 53 11.20 -18.46 21.34
CA GLU A 53 11.76 -17.38 20.53
C GLU A 53 11.76 -17.83 19.06
N TYR A 54 11.00 -17.13 18.23
CA TYR A 54 10.99 -17.38 16.80
C TYR A 54 12.19 -16.71 16.15
N GLU A 55 12.97 -17.48 15.41
CA GLU A 55 13.99 -16.92 14.54
C GLU A 55 13.29 -16.24 13.35
N ILE A 56 13.46 -14.92 13.24
CA ILE A 56 12.84 -14.12 12.17
C ILE A 56 13.67 -14.28 10.90
N SER A 57 13.00 -14.52 9.77
CA SER A 57 13.67 -14.66 8.47
C SER A 57 14.52 -13.43 8.13
N ASN A 58 15.67 -13.64 7.48
CA ASN A 58 16.55 -12.57 7.03
C ASN A 58 15.84 -11.51 6.16
N ARG A 59 14.80 -11.91 5.45
CA ARG A 59 13.99 -11.01 4.62
C ARG A 59 13.29 -9.89 5.40
N LEU A 60 12.96 -10.12 6.66
CA LEU A 60 12.29 -9.16 7.52
C LEU A 60 13.21 -8.53 8.57
N SER A 61 14.37 -9.11 8.85
CA SER A 61 15.30 -8.60 9.87
C SER A 61 15.82 -7.19 9.60
N GLY A 62 15.93 -6.80 8.32
CA GLY A 62 16.31 -5.45 7.87
C GLY A 62 15.14 -4.52 7.53
N VAL A 63 13.88 -4.97 7.69
CA VAL A 63 12.69 -4.17 7.39
C VAL A 63 12.11 -3.63 8.68
N HIS A 64 12.29 -2.34 8.92
CA HIS A 64 11.72 -1.68 10.09
C HIS A 64 10.26 -1.30 9.83
N GLY A 65 9.42 -1.44 10.89
CA GLY A 65 8.03 -0.99 10.84
C GLY A 65 7.96 0.48 10.43
N SER A 66 6.98 0.82 9.59
CA SER A 66 6.82 2.19 9.10
C SER A 66 6.59 3.16 10.25
N MET A 67 7.49 4.14 10.44
CA MET A 67 7.28 5.27 11.36
C MET A 67 5.98 6.01 11.07
N ILE A 68 5.55 6.04 9.80
CA ILE A 68 4.27 6.61 9.39
C ILE A 68 3.10 5.90 10.07
N ARG A 69 3.19 4.58 10.29
CA ARG A 69 2.16 3.80 10.99
C ARG A 69 2.06 4.18 12.47
N GLU A 70 3.17 4.48 13.12
CA GLU A 70 3.17 4.98 14.49
C GLU A 70 2.59 6.40 14.56
N LEU A 71 2.90 7.25 13.58
CA LEU A 71 2.29 8.58 13.44
C LEU A 71 0.76 8.48 13.21
N PHE A 72 0.29 7.49 12.43
CA PHE A 72 -1.16 7.26 12.28
C PHE A 72 -1.84 6.84 13.58
N LYS A 73 -1.20 6.02 14.42
CA LYS A 73 -1.74 5.67 15.74
C LYS A 73 -1.86 6.90 16.64
N LEU A 74 -0.84 7.77 16.64
CA LEU A 74 -0.89 9.04 17.38
C LEU A 74 -1.96 9.98 16.82
N GLY A 75 -2.07 10.09 15.49
CA GLY A 75 -3.08 10.92 14.81
C GLY A 75 -4.53 10.42 14.93
N ALA A 76 -4.76 9.23 15.48
CA ALA A 76 -6.10 8.72 15.76
C ALA A 76 -6.76 9.39 17.00
N SER A 77 -6.00 10.13 17.82
CA SER A 77 -6.56 10.93 18.90
C SER A 77 -7.34 12.12 18.34
N LYS A 78 -8.53 12.38 18.90
CA LYS A 78 -9.37 13.54 18.53
C LYS A 78 -8.74 14.90 18.81
N ASP A 79 -7.72 14.93 19.67
CA ASP A 79 -7.04 16.14 20.13
C ASP A 79 -5.82 16.49 19.22
N ILE A 80 -5.52 15.66 18.21
CA ILE A 80 -4.38 15.85 17.32
C ILE A 80 -4.86 16.15 15.90
N ILE A 81 -4.44 17.29 15.34
CA ILE A 81 -4.56 17.59 13.91
C ILE A 81 -3.31 17.04 13.23
N SER A 82 -3.48 15.93 12.50
CA SER A 82 -2.35 15.24 11.88
C SER A 82 -2.09 15.76 10.46
N PHE A 83 -0.85 16.19 10.21
CA PHE A 83 -0.31 16.46 8.88
C PHE A 83 0.63 15.34 8.39
N GLY A 84 0.75 14.25 9.16
CA GLY A 84 1.70 13.16 8.90
C GLY A 84 1.28 12.14 7.86
N GLY A 85 0.04 12.20 7.35
CA GLY A 85 -0.43 11.23 6.38
C GLY A 85 -1.43 11.79 5.38
N GLY A 86 -1.23 11.50 4.09
CA GLY A 86 -2.10 11.90 2.99
C GLY A 86 -3.37 11.05 2.88
N ASN A 87 -4.19 11.01 3.93
CA ASN A 87 -5.48 10.34 3.86
C ASN A 87 -6.44 11.10 2.93
N PRO A 88 -7.23 10.40 2.10
CA PRO A 88 -8.28 11.05 1.33
C PRO A 88 -9.28 11.78 2.25
N SER A 89 -9.78 12.92 1.78
CA SER A 89 -10.80 13.67 2.50
C SER A 89 -12.10 12.86 2.59
N ALA A 90 -12.70 12.77 3.77
CA ALA A 90 -13.97 12.06 3.96
C ALA A 90 -15.11 12.64 3.10
N GLU A 91 -15.03 13.93 2.77
CA GLU A 91 -15.99 14.63 1.91
C GLU A 91 -16.00 14.10 0.45
N THR A 92 -14.93 13.41 0.02
CA THR A 92 -14.81 12.85 -1.33
C THR A 92 -15.30 11.41 -1.42
N PHE A 93 -15.78 10.80 -0.34
CA PHE A 93 -16.28 9.43 -0.40
C PHE A 93 -17.73 9.40 -0.89
N PRO A 94 -18.06 8.66 -1.96
CA PRO A 94 -19.42 8.51 -2.46
C PRO A 94 -20.21 7.50 -1.62
N CYS A 95 -20.39 7.81 -0.32
CA CYS A 95 -20.92 6.87 0.68
C CYS A 95 -22.33 6.40 0.35
N LYS A 96 -23.19 7.30 -0.15
CA LYS A 96 -24.58 6.99 -0.47
C LYS A 96 -24.68 6.05 -1.66
N GLU A 97 -23.94 6.33 -2.70
CA GLU A 97 -23.90 5.52 -3.91
C GLU A 97 -23.30 4.13 -3.62
N ILE A 98 -22.27 4.07 -2.77
CA ILE A 98 -21.69 2.79 -2.31
C ILE A 98 -22.73 1.97 -1.56
N GLU A 99 -23.51 2.57 -0.66
CA GLU A 99 -24.60 1.91 0.08
C GLU A 99 -25.66 1.35 -0.88
N GLU A 100 -26.14 2.16 -1.83
CA GLU A 100 -27.15 1.77 -2.82
C GLU A 100 -26.66 0.60 -3.69
N ILE A 101 -25.43 0.68 -4.22
CA ILE A 101 -24.82 -0.36 -5.05
C ILE A 101 -24.65 -1.66 -4.26
N ALA A 102 -24.13 -1.56 -3.04
CA ALA A 102 -23.92 -2.74 -2.19
C ALA A 102 -25.23 -3.44 -1.83
N ALA A 103 -26.26 -2.68 -1.44
CA ALA A 103 -27.58 -3.21 -1.13
C ALA A 103 -28.21 -3.90 -2.34
N LYS A 104 -28.17 -3.26 -3.52
CA LYS A 104 -28.67 -3.83 -4.77
C LYS A 104 -27.91 -5.13 -5.13
N GLY A 105 -26.59 -5.09 -5.16
CA GLY A 105 -25.79 -6.24 -5.55
C GLY A 105 -26.01 -7.45 -4.65
N LEU A 106 -26.00 -7.25 -3.33
CA LEU A 106 -26.25 -8.31 -2.35
C LEU A 106 -27.70 -8.80 -2.36
N GLY A 107 -28.65 -7.97 -2.75
CA GLY A 107 -30.05 -8.36 -2.91
C GLY A 107 -30.31 -9.20 -4.18
N GLU A 108 -29.64 -8.87 -5.28
CA GLU A 108 -29.89 -9.49 -6.59
C GLU A 108 -28.94 -10.68 -6.87
N ASN A 109 -27.67 -10.57 -6.50
CA ASN A 109 -26.61 -11.53 -6.87
C ASN A 109 -25.69 -11.91 -5.71
N PRO A 110 -26.20 -12.27 -4.52
CA PRO A 110 -25.38 -12.46 -3.32
C PRO A 110 -24.32 -13.56 -3.50
N VAL A 111 -24.66 -14.66 -4.15
CA VAL A 111 -23.74 -15.80 -4.30
C VAL A 111 -22.53 -15.43 -5.15
N SER A 112 -22.72 -14.76 -6.28
CA SER A 112 -21.62 -14.38 -7.17
C SER A 112 -20.69 -13.35 -6.56
N LEU A 113 -21.20 -12.47 -5.67
CA LEU A 113 -20.41 -11.44 -5.00
C LEU A 113 -19.68 -11.92 -3.75
N LEU A 114 -20.12 -13.05 -3.18
CA LEU A 114 -19.56 -13.64 -1.95
C LEU A 114 -18.74 -14.90 -2.22
N GLN A 115 -18.75 -15.44 -3.43
CA GLN A 115 -17.99 -16.62 -3.85
C GLN A 115 -16.58 -16.22 -4.27
N TYR A 116 -15.68 -17.20 -4.38
CA TYR A 116 -14.35 -17.02 -4.98
C TYR A 116 -14.43 -16.44 -6.39
N GLY A 117 -13.53 -15.50 -6.66
CA GLY A 117 -13.37 -14.86 -7.97
C GLY A 117 -12.14 -15.33 -8.73
N LEU A 118 -11.92 -14.74 -9.89
CA LEU A 118 -10.70 -14.95 -10.68
C LEU A 118 -9.51 -14.20 -10.08
N SER A 119 -8.32 -14.77 -10.20
CA SER A 119 -7.08 -14.16 -9.73
C SER A 119 -6.77 -12.84 -10.44
N GLU A 120 -7.09 -12.76 -11.73
CA GLU A 120 -6.95 -11.57 -12.56
C GLU A 120 -7.92 -10.45 -12.16
N GLY A 121 -8.97 -10.78 -11.43
CA GLY A 121 -10.02 -9.87 -10.98
C GLY A 121 -11.37 -10.06 -11.68
N TYR A 122 -12.36 -9.36 -11.16
CA TYR A 122 -13.75 -9.36 -11.66
C TYR A 122 -13.81 -8.82 -13.09
N THR A 123 -14.19 -9.70 -14.03
CA THR A 123 -14.13 -9.41 -15.47
C THR A 123 -14.81 -8.11 -15.87
N PRO A 124 -16.04 -7.78 -15.39
CA PRO A 124 -16.67 -6.51 -15.75
C PRO A 124 -15.85 -5.29 -15.36
N LEU A 125 -15.24 -5.27 -14.17
CA LEU A 125 -14.39 -4.15 -13.76
C LEU A 125 -13.11 -4.06 -14.60
N ARG A 126 -12.49 -5.20 -14.94
CA ARG A 126 -11.33 -5.22 -15.84
C ARG A 126 -11.66 -4.61 -17.19
N ASP A 127 -12.80 -5.00 -17.78
CA ASP A 127 -13.26 -4.47 -19.07
C ASP A 127 -13.59 -2.98 -19.01
N THR A 128 -14.24 -2.54 -17.94
CA THR A 128 -14.50 -1.12 -17.68
C THR A 128 -13.22 -0.32 -17.59
N MET A 129 -12.24 -0.80 -16.81
CA MET A 129 -10.96 -0.11 -16.65
C MET A 129 -10.11 -0.12 -17.92
N LYS A 130 -10.13 -1.20 -18.72
CA LYS A 130 -9.47 -1.21 -20.03
C LYS A 130 -10.02 -0.11 -20.93
N LYS A 131 -11.34 -0.03 -21.09
CA LYS A 131 -11.99 1.03 -21.89
C LYS A 131 -11.69 2.44 -21.37
N TYR A 132 -11.69 2.61 -20.05
CA TYR A 132 -11.36 3.89 -19.42
C TYR A 132 -9.94 4.34 -19.75
N LEU A 133 -8.96 3.43 -19.61
CA LEU A 133 -7.54 3.71 -19.85
C LEU A 133 -7.21 3.84 -21.34
N GLU A 134 -7.85 3.09 -22.23
CA GLU A 134 -7.75 3.29 -23.69
C GLU A 134 -8.19 4.70 -24.06
N LYS A 135 -9.37 5.12 -23.60
CA LYS A 135 -9.92 6.44 -23.91
C LYS A 135 -9.09 7.58 -23.33
N LYS A 136 -8.60 7.43 -22.11
CA LYS A 136 -7.96 8.51 -21.35
C LYS A 136 -6.46 8.61 -21.60
N GLU A 137 -5.77 7.48 -21.56
CA GLU A 137 -4.30 7.39 -21.59
C GLU A 137 -3.77 6.84 -22.91
N GLY A 138 -4.65 6.32 -23.78
CA GLY A 138 -4.26 5.70 -25.03
C GLY A 138 -3.55 4.34 -24.86
N PHE A 139 -3.82 3.61 -23.79
CA PHE A 139 -3.18 2.31 -23.56
C PHE A 139 -3.63 1.28 -24.60
N ASP A 140 -2.67 0.51 -25.10
CA ASP A 140 -2.92 -0.61 -26.02
C ASP A 140 -3.20 -1.90 -25.22
N PHE A 141 -4.40 -2.47 -25.36
CA PHE A 141 -4.76 -3.76 -24.77
C PHE A 141 -4.69 -4.94 -25.76
N GLU A 142 -4.20 -4.76 -26.97
CA GLU A 142 -3.81 -5.88 -27.83
C GLU A 142 -2.59 -6.60 -27.27
N ASN A 143 -1.61 -5.85 -26.76
CA ASN A 143 -0.34 -6.37 -26.25
C ASN A 143 -0.25 -6.34 -24.71
N ASN A 144 -1.16 -5.66 -24.03
CA ASN A 144 -1.18 -5.53 -22.58
C ASN A 144 -2.40 -6.22 -21.93
N GLU A 145 -2.24 -6.58 -20.68
CA GLU A 145 -3.29 -7.13 -19.82
C GLU A 145 -3.48 -6.24 -18.59
N LEU A 146 -4.67 -6.35 -17.97
CA LEU A 146 -5.02 -5.64 -16.76
C LEU A 146 -5.48 -6.62 -15.68
N PHE A 147 -4.84 -6.55 -14.49
CA PHE A 147 -5.27 -7.26 -13.30
C PHE A 147 -5.79 -6.30 -12.24
N ILE A 148 -6.85 -6.70 -11.53
CA ILE A 148 -7.28 -6.04 -10.30
C ILE A 148 -6.51 -6.64 -9.13
N VAL A 149 -5.94 -5.78 -8.30
CA VAL A 149 -5.09 -6.16 -7.18
C VAL A 149 -5.53 -5.52 -5.87
N SER A 150 -4.98 -5.98 -4.75
CA SER A 150 -5.38 -5.52 -3.40
C SER A 150 -4.69 -4.20 -3.01
N GLY A 151 -4.90 -3.17 -3.84
CA GLY A 151 -4.36 -1.82 -3.71
C GLY A 151 -2.96 -1.66 -4.33
N GLY A 152 -2.49 -0.41 -4.45
CA GLY A 152 -1.20 -0.08 -5.06
C GLY A 152 0.00 -0.79 -4.41
N GLN A 153 -0.06 -1.06 -3.11
CA GLN A 153 0.99 -1.81 -2.41
C GLN A 153 1.19 -3.22 -3.00
N GLN A 154 0.10 -3.88 -3.40
CA GLN A 154 0.19 -5.20 -4.04
C GLN A 154 0.72 -5.11 -5.48
N CYS A 155 0.58 -3.97 -6.15
CA CYS A 155 1.25 -3.76 -7.44
C CYS A 155 2.77 -3.93 -7.31
N ALA A 156 3.37 -3.27 -6.33
CA ALA A 156 4.80 -3.41 -6.06
C ALA A 156 5.16 -4.84 -5.61
N ASP A 157 4.34 -5.46 -4.74
CA ASP A 157 4.58 -6.83 -4.24
C ASP A 157 4.61 -7.86 -5.38
N LEU A 158 3.56 -7.88 -6.22
CA LEU A 158 3.46 -8.85 -7.32
C LEU A 158 4.55 -8.63 -8.38
N THR A 159 4.84 -7.36 -8.71
CA THR A 159 5.91 -7.02 -9.66
C THR A 159 7.26 -7.50 -9.13
N THR A 160 7.57 -7.21 -7.86
CA THR A 160 8.82 -7.65 -7.23
C THR A 160 8.92 -9.17 -7.19
N LYS A 161 7.85 -9.84 -6.75
CA LYS A 161 7.79 -11.32 -6.70
C LYS A 161 8.03 -11.98 -8.06
N ALA A 162 7.56 -11.34 -9.14
CA ALA A 162 7.69 -11.88 -10.48
C ALA A 162 9.06 -11.59 -11.14
N LEU A 163 9.72 -10.47 -10.81
CA LEU A 163 10.87 -9.97 -11.58
C LEU A 163 12.18 -9.87 -10.78
N VAL A 164 12.14 -9.90 -9.45
CA VAL A 164 13.29 -9.57 -8.61
C VAL A 164 13.66 -10.74 -7.71
N ASN A 165 14.90 -11.19 -7.80
CA ASN A 165 15.49 -12.16 -6.89
C ASN A 165 16.21 -11.48 -5.72
N GLU A 166 16.53 -12.25 -4.68
CA GLU A 166 17.37 -11.77 -3.58
C GLU A 166 18.75 -11.34 -4.10
N GLY A 167 19.16 -10.12 -3.75
CA GLY A 167 20.41 -9.51 -4.18
C GLY A 167 20.32 -8.71 -5.48
N ASP A 168 19.24 -8.84 -6.25
CA ASP A 168 19.02 -8.01 -7.44
C ASP A 168 18.90 -6.52 -7.08
N VAL A 169 19.26 -5.66 -8.04
CA VAL A 169 19.20 -4.21 -7.86
C VAL A 169 17.85 -3.68 -8.38
N VAL A 170 17.22 -2.86 -7.53
CA VAL A 170 16.05 -2.03 -7.89
C VAL A 170 16.44 -0.56 -7.77
N LEU A 171 16.33 0.17 -8.86
CA LEU A 171 16.53 1.62 -8.89
C LEU A 171 15.25 2.31 -8.40
N THR A 172 15.39 3.36 -7.60
CA THR A 172 14.25 4.11 -7.06
C THR A 172 14.52 5.61 -7.11
N GLU A 173 13.49 6.41 -7.06
CA GLU A 173 13.64 7.83 -6.72
C GLU A 173 14.22 7.99 -5.30
N GLU A 174 14.92 9.08 -5.03
CA GLU A 174 15.42 9.42 -3.70
C GLU A 174 15.06 10.87 -3.35
N PRO A 175 14.12 11.08 -2.40
CA PRO A 175 13.38 10.09 -1.62
C PRO A 175 12.27 9.39 -2.42
N ALA A 176 11.77 8.23 -1.93
CA ALA A 176 10.66 7.49 -2.53
C ALA A 176 9.68 6.96 -1.47
N PHE A 177 8.53 6.45 -1.91
CA PHE A 177 7.49 5.94 -1.04
C PHE A 177 7.96 4.73 -0.23
N VAL A 178 8.03 4.90 1.09
CA VAL A 178 8.58 3.90 2.03
C VAL A 178 7.87 2.54 1.97
N GLY A 179 6.57 2.52 1.62
CA GLY A 179 5.82 1.28 1.48
C GLY A 179 6.41 0.39 0.38
N CYS A 180 6.69 0.93 -0.78
CA CYS A 180 7.32 0.20 -1.89
C CYS A 180 8.78 -0.13 -1.58
N LEU A 181 9.57 0.79 -0.99
CA LEU A 181 10.94 0.52 -0.59
C LEU A 181 11.02 -0.68 0.37
N ASN A 182 10.11 -0.78 1.34
CA ASN A 182 10.06 -1.91 2.27
C ASN A 182 9.61 -3.20 1.58
N THR A 183 8.72 -3.12 0.57
CA THR A 183 8.38 -4.28 -0.25
C THR A 183 9.61 -4.82 -0.95
N PHE A 184 10.38 -3.99 -1.65
CA PHE A 184 11.59 -4.43 -2.35
C PHE A 184 12.61 -5.03 -1.38
N ARG A 185 12.84 -4.37 -0.21
CA ARG A 185 13.73 -4.90 0.83
C ARG A 185 13.28 -6.26 1.36
N SER A 186 11.97 -6.48 1.51
CA SER A 186 11.43 -7.76 2.00
C SER A 186 11.66 -8.93 1.05
N TYR A 187 11.97 -8.65 -0.22
CA TYR A 187 12.43 -9.63 -1.20
C TYR A 187 13.96 -9.72 -1.28
N GLY A 188 14.69 -8.99 -0.43
CA GLY A 188 16.14 -8.99 -0.42
C GLY A 188 16.79 -8.15 -1.53
N ALA A 189 16.02 -7.28 -2.19
CA ALA A 189 16.54 -6.39 -3.23
C ALA A 189 17.49 -5.34 -2.65
N LYS A 190 18.53 -4.99 -3.42
CA LYS A 190 19.42 -3.86 -3.15
C LYS A 190 18.84 -2.61 -3.80
N LEU A 191 18.59 -1.58 -2.99
CA LEU A 191 18.03 -0.32 -3.49
C LEU A 191 19.15 0.66 -3.85
N VAL A 192 19.01 1.28 -5.01
CA VAL A 192 19.87 2.37 -5.47
C VAL A 192 18.99 3.59 -5.72
N GLY A 193 19.16 4.62 -4.89
CA GLY A 193 18.42 5.87 -4.97
C GLY A 193 18.97 6.80 -6.06
N ILE A 194 18.08 7.39 -6.84
CA ILE A 194 18.39 8.38 -7.86
C ILE A 194 17.88 9.75 -7.37
N PRO A 195 18.75 10.75 -7.21
CA PRO A 195 18.34 12.06 -6.71
C PRO A 195 17.25 12.70 -7.55
N MET A 196 16.31 13.39 -6.88
CA MET A 196 15.24 14.15 -7.51
C MET A 196 15.67 15.61 -7.72
N GLU A 197 15.26 16.18 -8.86
CA GLU A 197 15.30 17.58 -9.21
C GLU A 197 13.88 18.18 -9.18
N GLN A 198 13.75 19.47 -9.41
CA GLN A 198 12.43 20.16 -9.31
C GLN A 198 11.38 19.65 -10.31
N ASP A 199 11.83 19.03 -11.41
CA ASP A 199 10.98 18.53 -12.50
C ASP A 199 11.12 17.02 -12.73
N GLY A 200 11.56 16.26 -11.72
CA GLY A 200 11.67 14.82 -11.73
C GLY A 200 13.08 14.29 -11.43
N MET A 201 13.31 13.05 -11.73
CA MET A 201 14.57 12.33 -11.48
C MET A 201 15.75 12.98 -12.22
N ASN A 202 16.94 13.02 -11.62
CA ASN A 202 18.18 13.44 -12.31
C ASN A 202 18.58 12.39 -13.34
N ILE A 203 18.50 12.76 -14.61
CA ILE A 203 18.71 11.84 -15.74
C ILE A 203 20.17 11.37 -15.85
N ASN A 204 21.13 12.24 -15.55
CA ASN A 204 22.55 11.87 -15.58
C ASN A 204 22.86 10.86 -14.47
N ALA A 205 22.36 11.09 -13.26
CA ALA A 205 22.51 10.16 -12.14
C ALA A 205 21.84 8.81 -12.44
N LEU A 206 20.68 8.82 -13.10
CA LEU A 206 20.02 7.58 -13.56
C LEU A 206 20.92 6.81 -14.53
N GLU A 207 21.49 7.48 -15.55
CA GLU A 207 22.35 6.78 -16.51
C GLU A 207 23.64 6.26 -15.86
N GLU A 208 24.23 7.01 -14.93
CA GLU A 208 25.38 6.54 -14.14
C GLU A 208 25.04 5.32 -13.28
N ALA A 209 23.89 5.33 -12.61
CA ALA A 209 23.42 4.19 -11.81
C ALA A 209 23.18 2.95 -12.69
N LEU A 210 22.60 3.11 -13.88
CA LEU A 210 22.39 2.02 -14.84
C LEU A 210 23.72 1.44 -15.35
N LYS A 211 24.71 2.28 -15.63
CA LYS A 211 26.07 1.83 -16.00
C LYS A 211 26.75 1.07 -14.87
N ALA A 212 26.59 1.52 -13.64
CA ALA A 212 27.18 0.90 -12.46
C ALA A 212 26.47 -0.41 -12.05
N ASN A 213 25.21 -0.61 -12.45
CA ASN A 213 24.39 -1.77 -12.14
C ASN A 213 23.77 -2.37 -13.42
N PRO A 214 24.56 -2.99 -14.28
CA PRO A 214 24.08 -3.49 -15.57
C PRO A 214 23.04 -4.62 -15.44
N ASP A 215 22.98 -5.28 -14.30
CA ASP A 215 22.03 -6.34 -13.98
C ASP A 215 20.80 -5.85 -13.20
N ALA A 216 20.60 -4.53 -13.09
CA ALA A 216 19.41 -3.97 -12.46
C ALA A 216 18.13 -4.51 -13.12
N LYS A 217 17.11 -4.84 -12.32
CA LYS A 217 15.87 -5.49 -12.80
C LYS A 217 14.72 -4.53 -12.98
N LEU A 218 14.64 -3.51 -12.15
CA LEU A 218 13.46 -2.66 -12.05
C LEU A 218 13.84 -1.23 -11.71
N LEU A 219 13.21 -0.27 -12.36
CA LEU A 219 13.11 1.11 -11.91
C LEU A 219 11.71 1.36 -11.37
N TYR A 220 11.62 1.83 -10.12
CA TYR A 220 10.37 2.27 -9.50
C TYR A 220 10.29 3.80 -9.49
N THR A 221 9.19 4.36 -9.99
CA THR A 221 8.96 5.81 -10.08
C THR A 221 7.50 6.18 -9.87
N ILE A 222 7.26 7.36 -9.27
CA ILE A 222 5.95 8.02 -9.14
C ILE A 222 5.99 9.33 -9.94
N PRO A 223 5.73 9.31 -11.25
CA PRO A 223 5.98 10.48 -12.10
C PRO A 223 4.99 11.64 -11.89
N SER A 224 3.84 11.40 -11.23
CA SER A 224 2.82 12.42 -10.97
C SER A 224 2.60 12.59 -9.48
N PHE A 225 2.89 13.80 -8.96
CA PHE A 225 2.73 14.13 -7.54
C PHE A 225 3.50 13.16 -6.63
N GLN A 226 4.78 13.02 -6.91
CA GLN A 226 5.70 12.08 -6.25
C GLN A 226 5.56 12.09 -4.73
N ASN A 227 5.53 10.92 -4.14
CA ASN A 227 5.49 10.76 -2.71
C ASN A 227 6.90 10.42 -2.16
N PRO A 228 7.53 11.32 -1.34
CA PRO A 228 6.88 12.40 -0.57
C PRO A 228 7.06 13.83 -1.13
N THR A 229 7.73 14.04 -2.26
CA THR A 229 8.17 15.36 -2.70
C THR A 229 7.07 16.24 -3.30
N GLY A 230 5.98 15.65 -3.80
CA GLY A 230 4.93 16.33 -4.56
C GLY A 230 5.34 16.71 -6.00
N ILE A 231 6.56 16.41 -6.41
CA ILE A 231 7.09 16.74 -7.74
C ILE A 231 6.32 16.00 -8.83
N THR A 232 6.04 16.66 -9.94
CA THR A 232 5.57 16.02 -11.17
C THR A 232 6.70 16.01 -12.18
N THR A 233 7.06 14.82 -12.64
CA THR A 233 8.11 14.63 -13.64
C THR A 233 7.68 15.20 -14.98
N SER A 234 8.52 16.04 -15.59
CA SER A 234 8.29 16.67 -16.89
C SER A 234 8.20 15.62 -18.00
N LEU A 235 7.48 15.95 -19.08
CA LEU A 235 7.36 15.05 -20.24
C LEU A 235 8.73 14.69 -20.83
N GLU A 236 9.65 15.66 -20.89
CA GLU A 236 11.01 15.44 -21.39
C GLU A 236 11.73 14.37 -20.56
N LYS A 237 11.69 14.49 -19.23
CA LYS A 237 12.32 13.52 -18.34
C LYS A 237 11.64 12.16 -18.39
N ARG A 238 10.29 12.09 -18.50
CA ARG A 238 9.59 10.81 -18.69
C ARG A 238 10.08 10.07 -19.93
N LYS A 239 10.25 10.78 -21.05
CA LYS A 239 10.82 10.23 -22.28
C LYS A 239 12.26 9.75 -22.08
N LYS A 240 13.11 10.54 -21.42
CA LYS A 240 14.50 10.17 -21.13
C LYS A 240 14.61 8.96 -20.21
N VAL A 241 13.80 8.87 -19.18
CA VAL A 241 13.71 7.70 -18.29
C VAL A 241 13.35 6.46 -19.12
N TYR A 242 12.33 6.54 -19.96
CA TYR A 242 11.92 5.43 -20.83
C TYR A 242 13.05 5.02 -21.81
N GLU A 243 13.65 5.99 -22.53
CA GLU A 243 14.77 5.75 -23.44
C GLU A 243 15.95 5.04 -22.75
N LEU A 244 16.32 5.49 -21.54
CA LEU A 244 17.40 4.86 -20.79
C LEU A 244 17.03 3.44 -20.34
N CYS A 245 15.81 3.22 -19.86
CA CYS A 245 15.38 1.87 -19.49
C CYS A 245 15.32 0.91 -20.70
N CYS A 246 14.96 1.38 -21.89
CA CYS A 246 15.08 0.62 -23.13
C CYS A 246 16.54 0.29 -23.45
N LYS A 247 17.42 1.30 -23.37
CA LYS A 247 18.87 1.14 -23.68
C LYS A 247 19.56 0.15 -22.76
N TYR A 248 19.18 0.11 -21.47
CA TYR A 248 19.82 -0.74 -20.45
C TYR A 248 19.01 -2.00 -20.11
N ASP A 249 17.94 -2.29 -20.85
CA ASP A 249 17.12 -3.51 -20.74
C ASP A 249 16.52 -3.76 -19.37
N ILE A 250 15.96 -2.73 -18.71
CA ILE A 250 15.27 -2.86 -17.44
C ILE A 250 13.77 -2.56 -17.53
N ALA A 251 12.97 -3.16 -16.65
CA ALA A 251 11.55 -2.87 -16.51
C ALA A 251 11.31 -1.58 -15.71
N ILE A 252 10.16 -0.93 -15.93
CA ILE A 252 9.72 0.24 -15.17
C ILE A 252 8.43 -0.13 -14.43
N LEU A 253 8.39 0.10 -13.12
CA LEU A 253 7.14 0.14 -12.36
C LEU A 253 6.75 1.62 -12.20
N GLU A 254 5.79 2.05 -13.01
CA GLU A 254 5.18 3.39 -12.95
C GLU A 254 4.00 3.37 -11.99
N ASP A 255 4.14 3.97 -10.81
CA ASP A 255 3.09 4.06 -9.79
C ASP A 255 2.36 5.40 -9.88
N ASN A 256 1.06 5.36 -10.19
CA ASN A 256 0.25 6.56 -10.42
C ASN A 256 -1.03 6.60 -9.55
N PRO A 257 -0.91 6.75 -8.23
CA PRO A 257 -2.08 6.81 -7.35
C PRO A 257 -2.78 8.17 -7.34
N TYR A 258 -2.15 9.23 -7.85
CA TYR A 258 -2.61 10.62 -7.71
C TYR A 258 -2.97 11.32 -9.03
N GLY A 259 -2.67 10.72 -10.18
CA GLY A 259 -2.82 11.37 -11.48
C GLY A 259 -4.24 11.90 -11.77
N GLU A 260 -5.26 11.20 -11.26
CA GLU A 260 -6.67 11.59 -11.39
C GLU A 260 -7.05 12.85 -10.60
N LEU A 261 -6.26 13.25 -9.61
CA LEU A 261 -6.58 14.33 -8.69
C LEU A 261 -5.93 15.68 -9.05
N ARG A 262 -5.37 15.81 -10.25
CA ARG A 262 -4.81 17.07 -10.72
C ARG A 262 -5.87 18.15 -10.81
N PHE A 263 -5.71 19.22 -10.04
CA PHE A 263 -6.61 20.38 -10.04
C PHE A 263 -5.92 21.66 -10.63
N ALA A 264 -4.62 21.61 -10.89
CA ALA A 264 -3.88 22.71 -11.50
C ALA A 264 -2.79 22.22 -12.45
N GLY A 265 -2.42 23.04 -13.43
CA GLY A 265 -1.46 22.72 -14.48
C GLY A 265 -2.03 21.77 -15.54
N GLU A 266 -1.16 21.32 -16.45
CA GLU A 266 -1.53 20.46 -17.57
C GLU A 266 -1.30 18.98 -17.23
N ASN A 267 -2.07 18.09 -17.84
CA ASN A 267 -1.82 16.65 -17.75
C ASN A 267 -0.54 16.29 -18.52
N VAL A 268 0.31 15.50 -17.87
CA VAL A 268 1.53 14.97 -18.48
C VAL A 268 1.26 13.51 -18.82
N PRO A 269 1.45 13.09 -20.10
CA PRO A 269 1.29 11.69 -20.50
C PRO A 269 2.10 10.74 -19.63
N THR A 270 1.53 9.60 -19.29
CA THR A 270 2.19 8.57 -18.49
C THR A 270 3.36 7.96 -19.26
N ILE A 271 4.34 7.37 -18.56
CA ILE A 271 5.42 6.63 -19.22
C ILE A 271 4.83 5.44 -19.96
N LYS A 272 3.82 4.78 -19.37
CA LYS A 272 3.11 3.65 -20.00
C LYS A 272 2.46 4.03 -21.33
N SER A 273 1.92 5.23 -21.48
CA SER A 273 1.32 5.67 -22.75
C SER A 273 2.33 5.82 -23.90
N MET A 274 3.62 5.87 -23.59
CA MET A 274 4.73 5.94 -24.53
C MET A 274 5.44 4.60 -24.73
N ASP A 275 4.98 3.54 -24.04
CA ASP A 275 5.64 2.24 -24.00
C ASP A 275 5.40 1.45 -25.29
N THR A 276 6.39 1.40 -26.17
CA THR A 276 6.37 0.63 -27.42
C THR A 276 7.07 -0.73 -27.33
N GLU A 277 7.80 -0.99 -26.23
CA GLU A 277 8.58 -2.23 -26.05
C GLU A 277 7.99 -3.17 -24.97
N GLY A 278 6.90 -2.77 -24.31
CA GLY A 278 6.25 -3.57 -23.27
C GLY A 278 7.01 -3.62 -21.93
N ARG A 279 7.83 -2.60 -21.64
CA ARG A 279 8.71 -2.51 -20.46
C ARG A 279 8.03 -1.91 -19.24
N VAL A 280 6.97 -1.13 -19.46
CA VAL A 280 6.32 -0.40 -18.37
C VAL A 280 5.19 -1.22 -17.78
N ILE A 281 5.29 -1.47 -16.48
CA ILE A 281 4.23 -2.00 -15.63
C ILE A 281 3.61 -0.79 -14.95
N TYR A 282 2.34 -0.51 -15.27
CA TYR A 282 1.62 0.63 -14.71
C TYR A 282 0.76 0.21 -13.54
N ALA A 283 0.93 0.88 -12.42
CA ALA A 283 0.18 0.65 -11.18
C ALA A 283 -0.80 1.80 -10.93
N GLY A 284 -2.10 1.50 -10.93
CA GLY A 284 -3.14 2.43 -10.57
C GLY A 284 -3.84 2.07 -9.25
N SER A 285 -4.53 3.01 -8.65
CA SER A 285 -5.16 2.81 -7.35
C SER A 285 -6.54 3.46 -7.25
N PHE A 286 -7.51 2.72 -6.70
CA PHE A 286 -8.81 3.28 -6.33
C PHE A 286 -8.81 3.98 -4.96
N SER A 287 -7.71 3.87 -4.20
CA SER A 287 -7.62 4.39 -2.83
C SER A 287 -7.80 5.89 -2.71
N LYS A 288 -7.46 6.65 -3.76
CA LYS A 288 -7.51 8.13 -3.73
C LYS A 288 -8.71 8.69 -4.47
N VAL A 289 -9.37 7.87 -5.30
CA VAL A 289 -10.49 8.27 -6.16
C VAL A 289 -11.84 7.66 -5.76
N MET A 290 -11.83 6.60 -4.93
CA MET A 290 -13.02 5.96 -4.40
C MET A 290 -12.96 5.87 -2.88
N ALA A 291 -12.31 4.83 -2.36
CA ALA A 291 -12.13 4.64 -0.92
C ALA A 291 -10.89 3.79 -0.62
N PRO A 292 -9.99 4.23 0.27
CA PRO A 292 -8.79 3.46 0.61
C PRO A 292 -9.10 2.13 1.29
N ALA A 293 -10.22 2.03 1.99
CA ALA A 293 -10.67 0.81 2.68
C ALA A 293 -11.10 -0.31 1.71
N PHE A 294 -11.41 -0.01 0.46
CA PHE A 294 -11.72 -1.04 -0.55
C PHE A 294 -10.51 -1.93 -0.83
N ARG A 295 -9.32 -1.42 -0.58
CA ARG A 295 -8.08 -2.13 -0.89
C ARG A 295 -8.06 -2.62 -2.33
N LEU A 296 -8.39 -1.74 -3.28
CA LEU A 296 -8.35 -2.03 -4.71
C LEU A 296 -7.35 -1.14 -5.45
N GLY A 297 -6.66 -1.75 -6.40
CA GLY A 297 -5.80 -1.14 -7.38
C GLY A 297 -5.80 -1.99 -8.64
N PHE A 298 -5.01 -1.61 -9.61
CA PHE A 298 -4.86 -2.38 -10.83
C PHE A 298 -3.44 -2.27 -11.40
N LEU A 299 -3.01 -3.34 -12.08
CA LEU A 299 -1.77 -3.40 -12.84
C LEU A 299 -2.10 -3.48 -14.33
N VAL A 300 -1.40 -2.70 -15.16
CA VAL A 300 -1.36 -2.86 -16.61
C VAL A 300 0.05 -3.22 -17.03
N PHE A 301 0.21 -4.32 -17.73
CA PHE A 301 1.51 -4.91 -18.05
C PHE A 301 1.47 -5.68 -19.36
N ASN A 302 2.64 -5.92 -19.97
CA ASN A 302 2.75 -6.72 -21.18
C ASN A 302 2.25 -8.16 -20.96
N LYS A 303 1.47 -8.70 -21.90
CA LYS A 303 0.85 -10.05 -21.80
C LYS A 303 1.83 -11.18 -21.51
N SER A 304 3.12 -11.02 -21.81
CA SER A 304 4.14 -12.01 -21.44
C SER A 304 4.25 -12.27 -19.94
N LEU A 305 3.85 -11.30 -19.11
CA LEU A 305 3.84 -11.40 -17.65
C LEU A 305 2.54 -12.01 -17.07
N THR A 306 1.54 -12.33 -17.90
CA THR A 306 0.25 -12.85 -17.42
C THR A 306 0.42 -14.09 -16.55
N GLY A 307 1.13 -15.10 -17.04
CA GLY A 307 1.36 -16.34 -16.28
C GLY A 307 2.09 -16.11 -14.95
N PRO A 308 3.29 -15.50 -14.95
CA PRO A 308 4.01 -15.18 -13.72
C PRO A 308 3.21 -14.37 -12.70
N LEU A 309 2.49 -13.33 -13.13
CA LEU A 309 1.70 -12.49 -12.23
C LEU A 309 0.44 -13.20 -11.72
N THR A 310 -0.20 -14.08 -12.51
CA THR A 310 -1.29 -14.93 -12.04
C THR A 310 -0.81 -15.85 -10.92
N VAL A 311 0.32 -16.53 -11.11
CA VAL A 311 0.90 -17.39 -10.07
C VAL A 311 1.28 -16.58 -8.83
N ALA A 312 1.92 -15.41 -9.01
CA ALA A 312 2.27 -14.52 -7.90
C ALA A 312 1.03 -14.11 -7.09
N LYS A 313 -0.07 -13.76 -7.77
CA LYS A 313 -1.35 -13.38 -7.15
C LYS A 313 -1.98 -14.54 -6.39
N GLN A 314 -2.00 -15.75 -7.00
CA GLN A 314 -2.51 -16.96 -6.36
C GLN A 314 -1.75 -17.31 -5.08
N CYS A 315 -0.43 -17.15 -5.09
CA CYS A 315 0.42 -17.39 -3.92
C CYS A 315 0.35 -16.28 -2.86
N THR A 316 -0.33 -15.16 -3.14
CA THR A 316 -0.44 -14.03 -2.20
C THR A 316 -1.82 -14.00 -1.51
N ASP A 317 -2.90 -13.87 -2.28
CA ASP A 317 -4.26 -13.72 -1.75
C ASP A 317 -5.35 -14.37 -2.61
N VAL A 318 -4.96 -15.15 -3.62
CA VAL A 318 -5.80 -15.81 -4.60
C VAL A 318 -6.51 -14.82 -5.53
N HIS A 319 -7.29 -13.89 -4.97
CA HIS A 319 -7.96 -12.80 -5.68
C HIS A 319 -8.29 -11.64 -4.73
N SER A 320 -8.50 -10.45 -5.29
CA SER A 320 -9.01 -9.30 -4.52
C SER A 320 -10.52 -9.42 -4.27
N THR A 321 -11.03 -8.74 -3.25
CA THR A 321 -12.44 -8.82 -2.80
C THR A 321 -13.43 -8.51 -3.92
N VAL A 322 -14.26 -9.47 -4.32
CA VAL A 322 -15.18 -9.36 -5.47
C VAL A 322 -16.25 -8.29 -5.24
N LEU A 323 -16.83 -8.22 -4.04
CA LEU A 323 -17.87 -7.23 -3.71
C LEU A 323 -17.41 -5.80 -3.97
N PHE A 324 -16.19 -5.42 -3.55
CA PHE A 324 -15.70 -4.06 -3.80
C PHE A 324 -15.33 -3.82 -5.26
N GLN A 325 -14.91 -4.86 -5.98
CA GLN A 325 -14.72 -4.77 -7.43
C GLN A 325 -16.05 -4.53 -8.15
N TYR A 326 -17.12 -5.21 -7.74
CA TYR A 326 -18.47 -4.97 -8.22
C TYR A 326 -18.91 -3.52 -7.94
N ILE A 327 -18.74 -3.03 -6.72
CA ILE A 327 -19.11 -1.66 -6.35
C ILE A 327 -18.37 -0.64 -7.23
N CYS A 328 -17.05 -0.81 -7.44
CA CYS A 328 -16.30 0.07 -8.33
C CYS A 328 -16.81 0.02 -9.78
N ASN A 329 -17.11 -1.18 -10.29
CA ASN A 329 -17.65 -1.35 -11.64
C ASN A 329 -18.97 -0.62 -11.81
N GLU A 330 -19.92 -0.85 -10.90
CA GLU A 330 -21.25 -0.23 -10.95
C GLU A 330 -21.16 1.28 -10.81
N TYR A 331 -20.30 1.78 -9.92
CA TYR A 331 -20.10 3.21 -9.75
C TYR A 331 -19.58 3.86 -11.03
N ILE A 332 -18.53 3.31 -11.64
CA ILE A 332 -17.92 3.88 -12.86
C ILE A 332 -18.90 3.86 -14.05
N ASN A 333 -19.74 2.82 -14.15
CA ASN A 333 -20.64 2.67 -15.31
C ASN A 333 -22.01 3.34 -15.14
N ASN A 334 -22.52 3.48 -13.93
CA ASN A 334 -23.90 3.90 -13.68
C ASN A 334 -24.03 5.25 -12.98
N TYR A 335 -22.90 5.82 -12.51
CA TYR A 335 -22.82 7.15 -11.92
C TYR A 335 -21.86 8.02 -12.71
N ASP A 336 -21.89 9.33 -12.49
CA ASP A 336 -20.99 10.27 -13.16
C ASP A 336 -19.60 10.29 -12.48
N PHE A 337 -18.76 9.33 -12.87
CA PHE A 337 -17.42 9.20 -12.32
C PHE A 337 -16.52 10.41 -12.65
N ASP A 338 -16.64 10.98 -13.85
CA ASP A 338 -15.88 12.18 -14.24
C ASP A 338 -16.25 13.38 -13.35
N LYS A 339 -17.57 13.55 -13.08
CA LYS A 339 -18.07 14.57 -12.16
C LYS A 339 -17.58 14.37 -10.73
N HIS A 340 -17.57 13.12 -10.25
CA HIS A 340 -17.03 12.78 -8.95
C HIS A 340 -15.52 13.15 -8.81
N LEU A 341 -14.74 12.88 -9.85
CA LEU A 341 -13.33 13.28 -9.90
C LEU A 341 -13.18 14.80 -9.91
N GLU A 342 -14.01 15.50 -10.69
CA GLU A 342 -14.03 16.97 -10.73
C GLU A 342 -14.34 17.58 -9.35
N ASP A 343 -15.36 17.08 -8.68
CA ASP A 343 -15.76 17.57 -7.35
C ASP A 343 -14.70 17.25 -6.30
N SER A 344 -14.06 16.08 -6.36
CA SER A 344 -12.92 15.74 -5.53
C SER A 344 -11.73 16.70 -5.74
N ARG A 345 -11.42 17.04 -6.99
CA ARG A 345 -10.39 18.04 -7.34
C ARG A 345 -10.67 19.39 -6.73
N LYS A 346 -11.93 19.87 -6.77
CA LYS A 346 -12.36 21.15 -6.16
C LYS A 346 -12.14 21.16 -4.65
N VAL A 347 -12.44 20.05 -3.97
CA VAL A 347 -12.20 19.90 -2.53
C VAL A 347 -10.70 20.01 -2.23
N TYR A 348 -9.86 19.31 -2.99
CA TYR A 348 -8.40 19.35 -2.77
C TYR A 348 -7.78 20.69 -3.17
N GLU A 349 -8.24 21.32 -4.25
CA GLU A 349 -7.83 22.68 -4.64
C GLU A 349 -8.13 23.68 -3.54
N HIS A 350 -9.34 23.67 -2.98
CA HIS A 350 -9.72 24.55 -1.88
C HIS A 350 -8.82 24.34 -0.66
N LYS A 351 -8.59 23.10 -0.25
CA LYS A 351 -7.73 22.78 0.91
C LYS A 351 -6.27 23.19 0.68
N CYS A 352 -5.75 22.97 -0.52
CA CYS A 352 -4.41 23.37 -0.90
C CYS A 352 -4.27 24.91 -0.83
N ASN A 353 -5.18 25.65 -1.43
CA ASN A 353 -5.16 27.11 -1.44
C ASN A 353 -5.25 27.69 -0.03
N LEU A 354 -6.16 27.16 0.80
CA LEU A 354 -6.28 27.57 2.20
C LEU A 354 -5.00 27.32 2.98
N MET A 355 -4.39 26.14 2.81
CA MET A 355 -3.12 25.80 3.48
C MET A 355 -2.01 26.77 3.03
N MET A 356 -1.88 27.04 1.73
CA MET A 356 -0.88 27.97 1.19
C MET A 356 -1.07 29.40 1.68
N GLU A 357 -2.33 29.86 1.80
CA GLU A 357 -2.65 31.19 2.37
C GLU A 357 -2.24 31.27 3.85
N CYS A 358 -2.58 30.25 4.65
CA CYS A 358 -2.19 30.17 6.05
C CYS A 358 -0.65 30.15 6.22
N MET A 359 0.03 29.36 5.42
CA MET A 359 1.50 29.29 5.46
C MET A 359 2.14 30.65 5.12
N LYS A 360 1.67 31.31 4.05
CA LYS A 360 2.17 32.65 3.69
C LYS A 360 1.96 33.70 4.79
N LYS A 361 0.87 33.56 5.56
CA LYS A 361 0.54 34.51 6.63
C LYS A 361 1.28 34.23 7.94
N GLU A 362 1.42 32.98 8.32
CA GLU A 362 1.83 32.56 9.67
C GLU A 362 3.29 32.09 9.74
N PHE A 363 3.88 31.65 8.61
CA PHE A 363 5.25 31.14 8.61
C PHE A 363 6.27 32.27 8.46
N HIS A 364 7.47 32.03 8.99
CA HIS A 364 8.59 32.95 8.81
C HIS A 364 8.97 33.04 7.32
N PRO A 365 9.34 34.22 6.78
CA PRO A 365 9.67 34.41 5.36
C PRO A 365 10.80 33.53 4.80
N SER A 366 11.57 32.87 5.67
CA SER A 366 12.64 31.94 5.27
C SER A 366 12.16 30.50 5.02
N VAL A 367 10.85 30.23 5.17
CA VAL A 367 10.24 28.91 4.98
C VAL A 367 9.55 28.83 3.63
#